data_7f3acd0ffb4768328128e2d8068c612f
#
_entry.id   7f3acd0ffb4768328128e2d8068c612f
#
_cell.length_a   1.000
_cell.length_b   1.000
_cell.length_c   1.000
_cell.angle_alpha   90.00
_cell.angle_beta   90.00
_cell.angle_gamma   90.00
#
_symmetry.space_group_name_H-M   'P 1'
#
loop_
_entity.id
_entity.type
_entity.pdbx_description
1 polymer ?
#
loop_
_entity_poly.entity_id
_entity_poly.type
_entity_poly.pdbx_seq_one_letter_code
_entity_poly.pdbx_strand_id
1 'polypeptide(L)'
;MAKSARTRSDSDEINQKLEKLFGVGTIVKASENHLEDVNEWVSTGSITLDRATGGKGIPKDGKCTAILGRESASKTTLALHIIANEQLKGNLCCFLDVECTLDTKYAEKLGVNLELLHIVDRESLLKSLGVKKEEREVVSGEEWLQLTASVLQSNIYGVVVLDSVAALIPQEEITSGLTGGRMSRVAAMMSRGYRTINAALSTSKSAFIYLNQYRMNPGGYGNPYIEPGGEAWKYLQVLKIEITKSLDKDTDGAYGIFVKGKITKSKVCPPYKEFQYYVKFGEGIQREHEIYDLAVEQKVIQKGGAWFTLPDLEDKIQGEEAVLQYLKDNKEYTQELLKKIA
;
A
#
# COMPACT_ATOMS: atom_id res chain seq x y z
N MET A 1 15.16 51.82 -9.84
CA MET A 1 13.77 51.75 -10.35
C MET A 1 13.02 50.69 -9.51
N ALA A 2 12.11 51.13 -8.66
CA ALA A 2 11.29 50.25 -7.86
C ALA A 2 10.29 49.52 -8.77
N LYS A 3 10.32 48.16 -8.80
CA LYS A 3 9.27 47.39 -9.44
C LYS A 3 7.97 47.62 -8.65
N SER A 4 6.97 48.27 -9.28
CA SER A 4 5.62 48.42 -8.76
C SER A 4 5.12 47.07 -8.28
N ALA A 5 4.69 46.98 -7.02
CA ALA A 5 4.01 45.80 -6.51
C ALA A 5 2.71 45.64 -7.31
N ARG A 6 2.53 44.50 -7.97
CA ARG A 6 1.29 44.14 -8.68
C ARG A 6 0.14 44.14 -7.66
N THR A 7 -0.92 44.87 -7.98
CA THR A 7 -2.07 45.02 -7.10
C THR A 7 -3.03 43.83 -7.24
N ARG A 8 -3.95 43.65 -6.27
CA ARG A 8 -5.03 42.64 -6.36
C ARG A 8 -5.89 42.83 -7.61
N SER A 9 -6.10 44.10 -8.02
CA SER A 9 -6.82 44.48 -9.25
C SER A 9 -6.19 43.92 -10.53
N ASP A 10 -4.84 43.95 -10.63
CA ASP A 10 -4.13 43.41 -11.80
C ASP A 10 -4.26 41.88 -11.87
N SER A 11 -4.32 41.20 -10.70
CA SER A 11 -4.54 39.76 -10.60
C SER A 11 -5.93 39.37 -11.09
N ASP A 12 -6.97 40.10 -10.69
CA ASP A 12 -8.36 39.78 -11.05
C ASP A 12 -8.60 39.99 -12.56
N GLU A 13 -7.99 41.01 -13.18
CA GLU A 13 -8.05 41.24 -14.63
C GLU A 13 -7.36 40.12 -15.43
N ILE A 14 -6.20 39.64 -14.95
CA ILE A 14 -5.48 38.52 -15.56
C ILE A 14 -6.30 37.23 -15.42
N ASN A 15 -6.88 36.95 -14.25
CA ASN A 15 -7.71 35.79 -14.03
C ASN A 15 -8.91 35.76 -14.97
N GLN A 16 -9.63 36.88 -15.13
CA GLN A 16 -10.73 36.99 -16.09
C GLN A 16 -10.30 36.74 -17.54
N LYS A 17 -9.11 37.20 -17.95
CA LYS A 17 -8.58 36.94 -19.29
C LYS A 17 -8.27 35.46 -19.48
N LEU A 18 -7.69 34.79 -18.49
CA LEU A 18 -7.36 33.37 -18.54
C LEU A 18 -8.62 32.51 -18.52
N GLU A 19 -9.62 32.86 -17.71
CA GLU A 19 -10.91 32.14 -17.68
C GLU A 19 -11.67 32.28 -19.02
N LYS A 20 -11.56 33.41 -19.71
CA LYS A 20 -12.12 33.57 -21.08
C LYS A 20 -11.43 32.70 -22.12
N LEU A 21 -10.13 32.41 -21.97
CA LEU A 21 -9.35 31.62 -22.92
C LEU A 21 -9.44 30.13 -22.64
N PHE A 22 -9.47 29.72 -21.37
CA PHE A 22 -9.32 28.33 -20.94
C PHE A 22 -10.53 27.76 -20.16
N GLY A 23 -11.51 28.60 -19.83
CA GLY A 23 -12.71 28.25 -19.08
C GLY A 23 -12.69 28.77 -17.64
N VAL A 24 -13.89 28.87 -17.05
CA VAL A 24 -14.08 29.33 -15.66
C VAL A 24 -13.46 28.29 -14.71
N GLY A 25 -12.76 28.80 -13.68
CA GLY A 25 -12.09 27.94 -12.70
C GLY A 25 -10.70 27.45 -13.13
N THR A 26 -10.13 27.99 -14.21
CA THR A 26 -8.76 27.69 -14.66
C THR A 26 -7.72 28.07 -13.60
N ILE A 27 -7.97 29.14 -12.86
CA ILE A 27 -7.13 29.60 -11.75
C ILE A 27 -8.00 29.65 -10.50
N VAL A 28 -7.60 28.93 -9.49
CA VAL A 28 -8.25 28.93 -8.17
C VAL A 28 -7.27 29.42 -7.10
N LYS A 29 -7.78 30.06 -6.08
CA LYS A 29 -6.95 30.41 -4.92
C LYS A 29 -6.54 29.17 -4.18
N ALA A 30 -5.33 29.14 -3.62
CA ALA A 30 -4.85 28.00 -2.84
C ALA A 30 -5.78 27.68 -1.64
N SER A 31 -6.44 28.69 -1.05
CA SER A 31 -7.43 28.51 0.01
C SER A 31 -8.75 27.85 -0.44
N GLU A 32 -9.00 27.80 -1.75
CA GLU A 32 -10.19 27.23 -2.38
C GLU A 32 -9.86 25.93 -3.12
N ASN A 33 -8.56 25.57 -3.18
CA ASN A 33 -8.08 24.39 -3.89
C ASN A 33 -7.92 23.23 -2.92
N HIS A 34 -8.83 22.26 -3.00
CA HIS A 34 -8.82 21.02 -2.22
C HIS A 34 -8.35 19.81 -3.02
N LEU A 35 -7.77 20.02 -4.22
CA LEU A 35 -7.36 18.94 -5.13
C LEU A 35 -6.22 18.07 -4.58
N GLU A 36 -5.44 18.59 -3.62
CA GLU A 36 -4.36 17.84 -2.97
C GLU A 36 -4.77 17.20 -1.65
N ASP A 37 -5.94 17.56 -1.10
CA ASP A 37 -6.41 17.03 0.16
C ASP A 37 -6.81 15.56 0.01
N VAL A 38 -6.31 14.73 0.91
CA VAL A 38 -6.77 13.35 1.04
C VAL A 38 -7.92 13.34 2.04
N ASN A 39 -9.13 13.16 1.54
CA ASN A 39 -10.35 13.15 2.35
C ASN A 39 -10.67 11.76 2.88
N GLU A 40 -10.28 10.72 2.13
CA GLU A 40 -10.55 9.34 2.47
C GLU A 40 -9.28 8.53 2.66
N TRP A 41 -9.33 7.65 3.65
CA TRP A 41 -8.24 6.78 4.04
C TRP A 41 -8.77 5.37 4.30
N VAL A 42 -7.91 4.39 4.13
CA VAL A 42 -8.20 2.99 4.48
C VAL A 42 -7.20 2.48 5.50
N SER A 43 -7.70 1.87 6.58
CA SER A 43 -6.85 1.25 7.61
C SER A 43 -6.02 0.11 7.01
N THR A 44 -4.79 0.00 7.45
CA THR A 44 -3.90 -1.10 7.05
C THR A 44 -4.18 -2.41 7.78
N GLY A 45 -5.00 -2.36 8.84
CA GLY A 45 -5.18 -3.48 9.77
C GLY A 45 -4.10 -3.53 10.87
N SER A 46 -2.97 -2.85 10.69
CA SER A 46 -1.92 -2.69 11.70
C SER A 46 -2.07 -1.34 12.41
N ILE A 47 -2.18 -1.36 13.72
CA ILE A 47 -2.32 -0.17 14.57
C ILE A 47 -1.06 0.70 14.50
N THR A 48 0.10 0.06 14.56
CA THR A 48 1.39 0.76 14.56
C THR A 48 1.68 1.41 13.21
N LEU A 49 1.31 0.75 12.09
CA LEU A 49 1.44 1.34 10.77
C LEU A 49 0.43 2.49 10.57
N ASP A 50 -0.81 2.32 10.98
CA ASP A 50 -1.80 3.40 10.91
C ASP A 50 -1.35 4.61 11.73
N ARG A 51 -0.80 4.42 12.94
CA ARG A 51 -0.17 5.49 13.74
C ARG A 51 1.01 6.16 13.02
N ALA A 52 1.85 5.37 12.35
CA ALA A 52 2.98 5.90 11.59
C ALA A 52 2.51 6.81 10.43
N THR A 53 1.33 6.56 9.86
CA THR A 53 0.69 7.41 8.85
C THR A 53 -0.18 8.55 9.44
N GLY A 54 -0.06 8.81 10.74
CA GLY A 54 -0.82 9.86 11.43
C GLY A 54 -2.22 9.43 11.87
N GLY A 55 -2.41 8.14 12.14
CA GLY A 55 -3.67 7.54 12.60
C GLY A 55 -4.69 7.27 11.48
N LYS A 56 -4.27 7.33 10.22
CA LYS A 56 -5.20 7.35 9.08
C LYS A 56 -5.11 6.11 8.18
N GLY A 57 -3.94 5.45 8.08
CA GLY A 57 -3.73 4.32 7.18
C GLY A 57 -3.24 4.73 5.78
N ILE A 58 -3.80 4.13 4.72
CA ILE A 58 -3.44 4.35 3.33
C ILE A 58 -4.30 5.45 2.71
N PRO A 59 -3.69 6.46 2.04
CA PRO A 59 -4.45 7.53 1.39
C PRO A 59 -5.19 7.03 0.14
N LYS A 60 -6.44 7.47 -0.01
CA LYS A 60 -7.29 7.29 -1.21
C LYS A 60 -7.18 8.51 -2.14
N ASP A 61 -8.25 8.85 -2.86
CA ASP A 61 -8.35 10.02 -3.74
C ASP A 61 -7.24 10.08 -4.80
N GLY A 62 -7.02 8.95 -5.48
CA GLY A 62 -6.02 8.84 -6.54
C GLY A 62 -4.58 8.94 -6.05
N LYS A 63 -4.33 8.63 -4.79
CA LYS A 63 -2.96 8.59 -4.26
C LYS A 63 -2.36 7.19 -4.43
N CYS A 64 -1.06 7.19 -4.74
CA CYS A 64 -0.29 5.97 -4.95
C CYS A 64 0.57 5.64 -3.73
N THR A 65 0.40 4.43 -3.19
CA THR A 65 1.21 3.88 -2.12
C THR A 65 2.06 2.73 -2.65
N ALA A 66 3.36 2.78 -2.38
CA ALA A 66 4.30 1.71 -2.66
C ALA A 66 4.56 0.89 -1.40
N ILE A 67 4.44 -0.44 -1.48
CA ILE A 67 4.85 -1.35 -0.42
C ILE A 67 6.03 -2.16 -0.94
N LEU A 68 7.20 -1.94 -0.35
CA LEU A 68 8.45 -2.54 -0.75
C LEU A 68 9.01 -3.44 0.34
N GLY A 69 9.62 -4.54 -0.07
CA GLY A 69 10.27 -5.47 0.85
C GLY A 69 10.86 -6.64 0.10
N ARG A 70 11.69 -7.43 0.79
CA ARG A 70 12.21 -8.69 0.24
C ARG A 70 11.07 -9.69 0.04
N GLU A 71 11.37 -10.76 -0.65
CA GLU A 71 10.48 -11.89 -0.79
C GLU A 71 9.98 -12.41 0.57
N SER A 72 8.72 -12.81 0.63
CA SER A 72 8.04 -13.32 1.83
C SER A 72 8.07 -12.36 3.03
N ALA A 73 8.18 -11.04 2.81
CA ALA A 73 8.12 -10.02 3.86
C ALA A 73 6.69 -9.57 4.18
N SER A 74 5.67 -10.36 3.87
CA SER A 74 4.24 -10.09 4.09
C SER A 74 3.63 -8.92 3.30
N LYS A 75 4.20 -8.55 2.14
CA LYS A 75 3.64 -7.47 1.31
C LYS A 75 2.20 -7.75 0.87
N THR A 76 1.97 -8.93 0.28
CA THR A 76 0.64 -9.37 -0.18
C THR A 76 -0.33 -9.54 1.01
N THR A 77 0.15 -10.08 2.15
CA THR A 77 -0.65 -10.15 3.39
C THR A 77 -1.13 -8.77 3.84
N LEU A 78 -0.24 -7.77 3.85
CA LEU A 78 -0.59 -6.40 4.21
C LEU A 78 -1.61 -5.81 3.21
N ALA A 79 -1.42 -6.03 1.90
CA ALA A 79 -2.36 -5.57 0.88
C ALA A 79 -3.75 -6.21 1.06
N LEU A 80 -3.82 -7.49 1.40
CA LEU A 80 -5.08 -8.19 1.67
C LEU A 80 -5.79 -7.66 2.93
N HIS A 81 -5.06 -7.34 4.00
CA HIS A 81 -5.66 -6.67 5.17
C HIS A 81 -6.21 -5.28 4.82
N ILE A 82 -5.52 -4.50 3.98
CA ILE A 82 -6.02 -3.21 3.50
C ILE A 82 -7.32 -3.40 2.70
N ILE A 83 -7.36 -4.39 1.80
CA ILE A 83 -8.57 -4.76 1.04
C ILE A 83 -9.71 -5.12 1.99
N ALA A 84 -9.47 -6.02 2.94
CA ALA A 84 -10.49 -6.44 3.91
C ALA A 84 -11.06 -5.24 4.69
N ASN A 85 -10.21 -4.30 5.13
CA ASN A 85 -10.66 -3.10 5.84
C ASN A 85 -11.48 -2.14 4.95
N GLU A 86 -11.16 -2.01 3.66
CA GLU A 86 -11.97 -1.21 2.74
C GLU A 86 -13.32 -1.86 2.44
N GLN A 87 -13.34 -3.18 2.35
CA GLN A 87 -14.57 -3.96 2.14
C GLN A 87 -15.55 -3.89 3.33
N LEU A 88 -15.07 -3.64 4.56
CA LEU A 88 -15.95 -3.36 5.71
C LEU A 88 -16.83 -2.13 5.51
N LYS A 89 -16.46 -1.23 4.60
CA LYS A 89 -17.26 -0.07 4.20
C LYS A 89 -18.23 -0.40 3.06
N GLY A 90 -18.28 -1.66 2.58
CA GLY A 90 -19.09 -2.10 1.45
C GLY A 90 -18.48 -1.81 0.08
N ASN A 91 -17.22 -1.36 0.00
CA ASN A 91 -16.57 -0.99 -1.24
C ASN A 91 -15.98 -2.20 -1.97
N LEU A 92 -16.11 -2.20 -3.30
CA LEU A 92 -15.42 -3.14 -4.18
C LEU A 92 -13.91 -2.87 -4.18
N CYS A 93 -13.11 -3.93 -4.30
CA CYS A 93 -11.67 -3.85 -4.46
C CYS A 93 -11.21 -4.63 -5.69
N CYS A 94 -10.07 -4.24 -6.27
CA CYS A 94 -9.47 -4.93 -7.42
C CYS A 94 -8.05 -5.36 -7.11
N PHE A 95 -7.72 -6.61 -7.44
CA PHE A 95 -6.39 -7.18 -7.30
C PHE A 95 -5.88 -7.63 -8.67
N LEU A 96 -4.83 -6.98 -9.16
CA LEU A 96 -4.16 -7.29 -10.43
C LEU A 96 -2.99 -8.21 -10.11
N ASP A 97 -3.21 -9.53 -10.28
CA ASP A 97 -2.28 -10.60 -9.91
C ASP A 97 -1.35 -10.92 -11.09
N VAL A 98 -0.32 -10.09 -11.25
CA VAL A 98 0.70 -10.26 -12.30
C VAL A 98 1.53 -11.52 -12.08
N GLU A 99 1.78 -11.88 -10.83
CA GLU A 99 2.57 -13.05 -10.44
C GLU A 99 1.77 -14.35 -10.48
N CYS A 100 0.44 -14.28 -10.56
CA CYS A 100 -0.48 -15.42 -10.50
C CYS A 100 -0.27 -16.29 -9.25
N THR A 101 -0.12 -15.64 -8.09
CA THR A 101 0.22 -16.29 -6.82
C THR A 101 -0.80 -16.06 -5.71
N LEU A 102 -1.90 -15.37 -6.00
CA LEU A 102 -2.92 -15.06 -5.00
C LEU A 102 -3.66 -16.31 -4.53
N ASP A 103 -3.55 -16.61 -3.24
CA ASP A 103 -4.34 -17.64 -2.57
C ASP A 103 -5.64 -17.03 -2.01
N THR A 104 -6.76 -17.33 -2.67
CA THR A 104 -8.08 -16.83 -2.29
C THR A 104 -8.55 -17.39 -0.94
N LYS A 105 -8.18 -18.62 -0.59
CA LYS A 105 -8.50 -19.22 0.72
C LYS A 105 -7.76 -18.52 1.85
N TYR A 106 -6.50 -18.13 1.60
CA TYR A 106 -5.75 -17.32 2.54
C TYR A 106 -6.35 -15.91 2.65
N ALA A 107 -6.75 -15.30 1.54
CA ALA A 107 -7.43 -14.01 1.55
C ALA A 107 -8.72 -14.02 2.41
N GLU A 108 -9.57 -15.05 2.27
CA GLU A 108 -10.76 -15.22 3.12
C GLU A 108 -10.41 -15.31 4.61
N LYS A 109 -9.36 -16.06 4.96
CA LYS A 109 -8.89 -16.16 6.37
C LYS A 109 -8.45 -14.82 6.94
N LEU A 110 -7.95 -13.91 6.09
CA LEU A 110 -7.59 -12.55 6.47
C LEU A 110 -8.79 -11.59 6.55
N GLY A 111 -10.00 -12.08 6.27
CA GLY A 111 -11.23 -11.30 6.32
C GLY A 111 -11.63 -10.67 4.99
N VAL A 112 -10.99 -11.03 3.89
CA VAL A 112 -11.39 -10.56 2.55
C VAL A 112 -12.70 -11.23 2.14
N ASN A 113 -13.67 -10.42 1.75
CA ASN A 113 -14.91 -10.89 1.13
C ASN A 113 -14.66 -11.06 -0.38
N LEU A 114 -14.69 -12.32 -0.85
CA LEU A 114 -14.42 -12.64 -2.25
C LEU A 114 -15.48 -12.09 -3.21
N GLU A 115 -16.73 -11.88 -2.76
CA GLU A 115 -17.80 -11.27 -3.56
C GLU A 115 -17.54 -9.77 -3.84
N LEU A 116 -16.73 -9.13 -3.01
CA LEU A 116 -16.33 -7.73 -3.16
C LEU A 116 -14.90 -7.58 -3.72
N LEU A 117 -14.24 -8.68 -4.10
CA LEU A 117 -12.89 -8.68 -4.67
C LEU A 117 -12.93 -9.12 -6.13
N HIS A 118 -12.63 -8.20 -7.03
CA HIS A 118 -12.35 -8.55 -8.41
C HIS A 118 -10.86 -8.85 -8.60
N ILE A 119 -10.56 -10.02 -9.14
CA ILE A 119 -9.20 -10.47 -9.42
C ILE A 119 -9.02 -10.49 -10.93
N VAL A 120 -7.91 -9.91 -11.40
CA VAL A 120 -7.46 -10.09 -12.78
C VAL A 120 -6.11 -10.79 -12.75
N ASP A 121 -6.08 -11.98 -13.27
CA ASP A 121 -4.87 -12.76 -13.51
C ASP A 121 -4.48 -12.77 -15.01
N ARG A 122 -3.35 -13.38 -15.30
CA ARG A 122 -2.85 -13.51 -16.68
C ARG A 122 -3.84 -14.19 -17.60
N GLU A 123 -4.50 -15.25 -17.16
CA GLU A 123 -5.40 -16.05 -18.01
C GLU A 123 -6.68 -15.28 -18.35
N SER A 124 -7.29 -14.65 -17.36
CA SER A 124 -8.47 -13.79 -17.55
C SER A 124 -8.17 -12.61 -18.48
N LEU A 125 -6.98 -12.00 -18.35
CA LEU A 125 -6.60 -10.88 -19.20
C LEU A 125 -6.35 -11.32 -20.65
N LEU A 126 -5.64 -12.42 -20.89
CA LEU A 126 -5.46 -12.97 -22.25
C LEU A 126 -6.79 -13.31 -22.90
N LYS A 127 -7.71 -13.92 -22.15
CA LYS A 127 -9.06 -14.22 -22.64
C LYS A 127 -9.82 -12.94 -23.01
N SER A 128 -9.75 -11.89 -22.21
CA SER A 128 -10.41 -10.61 -22.49
C SER A 128 -9.83 -9.91 -23.73
N LEU A 129 -8.55 -10.11 -24.02
CA LEU A 129 -7.89 -9.60 -25.22
C LEU A 129 -8.20 -10.43 -26.48
N GLY A 130 -9.00 -11.51 -26.37
CA GLY A 130 -9.32 -12.40 -27.49
C GLY A 130 -8.15 -13.26 -27.97
N VAL A 131 -7.10 -13.38 -27.16
CA VAL A 131 -5.89 -14.16 -27.49
C VAL A 131 -6.07 -15.58 -27.00
N LYS A 132 -5.87 -16.55 -27.89
CA LYS A 132 -5.88 -17.96 -27.51
C LYS A 132 -4.58 -18.32 -26.78
N LYS A 133 -4.69 -19.23 -25.80
CA LYS A 133 -3.56 -19.65 -24.97
C LYS A 133 -2.42 -20.25 -25.80
N GLU A 134 -2.74 -20.88 -26.92
CA GLU A 134 -1.77 -21.47 -27.89
C GLU A 134 -1.00 -20.40 -28.69
N GLU A 135 -1.56 -19.18 -28.79
CA GLU A 135 -0.97 -18.09 -29.57
C GLU A 135 -0.01 -17.24 -28.74
N ARG A 136 -0.33 -17.08 -27.44
CA ARG A 136 0.46 -16.26 -26.54
C ARG A 136 0.22 -16.64 -25.08
N GLU A 137 1.32 -16.84 -24.33
CA GLU A 137 1.26 -17.22 -22.91
C GLU A 137 1.56 -16.04 -21.95
N VAL A 138 2.09 -14.94 -22.47
CA VAL A 138 2.60 -13.84 -21.63
C VAL A 138 1.84 -12.56 -21.95
N VAL A 139 1.37 -11.87 -20.93
CA VAL A 139 0.83 -10.50 -21.00
C VAL A 139 1.98 -9.51 -20.83
N SER A 140 2.05 -8.50 -21.69
CA SER A 140 3.08 -7.48 -21.57
C SER A 140 2.83 -6.53 -20.39
N GLY A 141 3.90 -5.95 -19.87
CA GLY A 141 3.82 -4.94 -18.84
C GLY A 141 3.03 -3.71 -19.29
N GLU A 142 3.10 -3.35 -20.57
CA GLU A 142 2.30 -2.27 -21.16
C GLU A 142 0.80 -2.55 -21.06
N GLU A 143 0.36 -3.77 -21.31
CA GLU A 143 -1.05 -4.18 -21.20
C GLU A 143 -1.51 -4.15 -19.75
N TRP A 144 -0.71 -4.67 -18.80
CA TRP A 144 -1.00 -4.58 -17.38
C TRP A 144 -1.13 -3.13 -16.91
N LEU A 145 -0.23 -2.24 -17.34
CA LEU A 145 -0.27 -0.82 -16.97
C LEU A 145 -1.46 -0.09 -17.59
N GLN A 146 -1.83 -0.43 -18.83
CA GLN A 146 -3.03 0.11 -19.49
C GLN A 146 -4.31 -0.36 -18.78
N LEU A 147 -4.40 -1.63 -18.42
CA LEU A 147 -5.52 -2.17 -17.65
C LEU A 147 -5.60 -1.49 -16.27
N THR A 148 -4.48 -1.36 -15.56
CA THR A 148 -4.43 -0.66 -14.27
C THR A 148 -4.99 0.75 -14.38
N ALA A 149 -4.59 1.50 -15.41
CA ALA A 149 -5.11 2.84 -15.65
C ALA A 149 -6.63 2.84 -15.89
N SER A 150 -7.14 1.90 -16.70
CA SER A 150 -8.58 1.78 -16.97
C SER A 150 -9.38 1.43 -15.71
N VAL A 151 -8.85 0.53 -14.87
CA VAL A 151 -9.44 0.16 -13.57
C VAL A 151 -9.51 1.38 -12.65
N LEU A 152 -8.43 2.16 -12.55
CA LEU A 152 -8.39 3.39 -11.74
C LEU A 152 -9.38 4.45 -12.25
N GLN A 153 -9.50 4.63 -13.56
CA GLN A 153 -10.43 5.59 -14.18
C GLN A 153 -11.90 5.20 -14.00
N SER A 154 -12.21 3.92 -13.81
CA SER A 154 -13.59 3.44 -13.62
C SER A 154 -14.24 4.02 -12.36
N ASN A 155 -13.46 4.37 -11.36
CA ASN A 155 -13.92 4.90 -10.06
C ASN A 155 -14.90 3.99 -9.30
N ILE A 156 -14.94 2.68 -9.61
CA ILE A 156 -15.83 1.72 -8.92
C ILE A 156 -15.14 1.01 -7.74
N TYR A 157 -13.82 1.10 -7.64
CA TYR A 157 -13.04 0.42 -6.61
C TYR A 157 -12.53 1.38 -5.53
N GLY A 158 -12.65 0.98 -4.27
CA GLY A 158 -12.05 1.70 -3.15
C GLY A 158 -10.54 1.52 -3.07
N VAL A 159 -10.08 0.29 -3.34
CA VAL A 159 -8.66 -0.09 -3.38
C VAL A 159 -8.36 -0.86 -4.65
N VAL A 160 -7.24 -0.51 -5.30
CA VAL A 160 -6.67 -1.22 -6.45
C VAL A 160 -5.24 -1.63 -6.11
N VAL A 161 -4.94 -2.93 -6.17
CA VAL A 161 -3.61 -3.49 -5.89
C VAL A 161 -2.99 -4.03 -7.17
N LEU A 162 -1.70 -3.76 -7.42
CA LEU A 162 -0.88 -4.35 -8.47
C LEU A 162 0.25 -5.17 -7.83
N ASP A 163 0.21 -6.48 -7.95
CA ASP A 163 1.18 -7.43 -7.39
C ASP A 163 1.86 -8.24 -8.50
N SER A 164 3.08 -7.98 -8.87
CA SER A 164 3.99 -6.91 -8.48
C SER A 164 4.57 -6.19 -9.71
N VAL A 165 5.03 -4.96 -9.51
CA VAL A 165 5.74 -4.20 -10.56
C VAL A 165 7.01 -4.91 -11.04
N ALA A 166 7.66 -5.67 -10.16
CA ALA A 166 8.87 -6.43 -10.47
C ALA A 166 8.66 -7.55 -11.50
N ALA A 167 7.41 -8.01 -11.67
CA ALA A 167 7.03 -9.08 -12.59
C ALA A 167 6.65 -8.58 -13.99
N LEU A 168 6.52 -7.27 -14.19
CA LEU A 168 6.16 -6.69 -15.49
C LEU A 168 7.26 -6.91 -16.53
N ILE A 169 6.90 -7.47 -17.69
CA ILE A 169 7.79 -7.77 -18.80
C ILE A 169 7.48 -6.85 -19.98
N PRO A 170 8.42 -6.05 -20.50
CA PRO A 170 8.21 -5.20 -21.65
C PRO A 170 7.77 -6.00 -22.90
N GLN A 171 6.84 -5.47 -23.69
CA GLN A 171 6.39 -6.08 -24.95
C GLN A 171 7.56 -6.38 -25.88
N GLU A 172 8.55 -5.49 -25.93
CA GLU A 172 9.74 -5.67 -26.75
C GLU A 172 10.61 -6.86 -26.30
N GLU A 173 10.64 -7.17 -24.99
CA GLU A 173 11.35 -8.35 -24.46
C GLU A 173 10.61 -9.64 -24.85
N ILE A 174 9.29 -9.63 -24.89
CA ILE A 174 8.48 -10.77 -25.31
C ILE A 174 8.71 -11.09 -26.81
N THR A 175 8.78 -10.05 -27.66
CA THR A 175 8.90 -10.22 -29.12
C THR A 175 10.31 -10.49 -29.60
N SER A 176 11.34 -9.90 -28.96
CA SER A 176 12.74 -10.02 -29.36
C SER A 176 13.54 -11.09 -28.63
N GLY A 177 12.92 -11.77 -27.66
CA GLY A 177 13.59 -12.75 -26.81
C GLY A 177 14.65 -12.14 -25.88
N LEU A 178 15.54 -12.98 -25.35
CA LEU A 178 16.51 -12.60 -24.32
C LEU A 178 17.73 -11.77 -24.83
N THR A 179 17.73 -11.35 -26.08
CA THR A 179 18.84 -10.63 -26.70
C THR A 179 18.74 -9.11 -26.48
N GLY A 180 19.75 -8.50 -25.85
CA GLY A 180 19.96 -7.05 -25.75
C GLY A 180 19.40 -6.36 -24.50
N GLY A 181 19.83 -5.14 -24.24
CA GLY A 181 19.60 -4.18 -23.14
C GLY A 181 18.31 -4.21 -22.32
N ARG A 182 18.11 -5.24 -21.52
CA ARG A 182 16.90 -5.44 -20.67
C ARG A 182 16.55 -4.23 -19.79
N MET A 183 17.56 -3.59 -19.18
CA MET A 183 17.33 -2.49 -18.25
C MET A 183 16.74 -1.25 -18.94
N SER A 184 17.16 -0.93 -20.17
CA SER A 184 16.65 0.22 -20.92
C SER A 184 15.19 0.04 -21.36
N ARG A 185 14.80 -1.19 -21.73
CA ARG A 185 13.43 -1.54 -22.14
C ARG A 185 12.44 -1.42 -20.96
N VAL A 186 12.81 -1.99 -19.81
CA VAL A 186 12.02 -1.84 -18.57
C VAL A 186 11.87 -0.37 -18.21
N ALA A 187 12.96 0.42 -18.23
CA ALA A 187 12.90 1.85 -17.91
C ALA A 187 11.99 2.63 -18.89
N ALA A 188 12.03 2.33 -20.17
CA ALA A 188 11.20 2.94 -21.20
C ALA A 188 9.70 2.60 -21.00
N MET A 189 9.37 1.33 -20.77
CA MET A 189 8.03 0.86 -20.43
C MET A 189 7.51 1.59 -19.19
N MET A 190 8.28 1.59 -18.12
CA MET A 190 7.89 2.20 -16.84
C MET A 190 7.72 3.72 -16.94
N SER A 191 8.52 4.41 -17.76
CA SER A 191 8.35 5.85 -18.01
C SER A 191 7.08 6.17 -18.80
N ARG A 192 6.67 5.31 -19.73
CA ARG A 192 5.37 5.42 -20.41
C ARG A 192 4.23 5.11 -19.46
N GLY A 193 4.32 4.00 -18.72
CA GLY A 193 3.34 3.58 -17.74
C GLY A 193 3.12 4.63 -16.64
N TYR A 194 4.18 5.29 -16.16
CA TYR A 194 4.07 6.43 -15.24
C TYR A 194 3.08 7.48 -15.73
N ARG A 195 3.22 7.94 -16.98
CA ARG A 195 2.34 8.99 -17.54
C ARG A 195 0.89 8.54 -17.62
N THR A 196 0.66 7.30 -18.04
CA THR A 196 -0.67 6.71 -18.16
C THR A 196 -1.34 6.56 -16.79
N ILE A 197 -0.62 6.00 -15.81
CA ILE A 197 -1.14 5.81 -14.44
C ILE A 197 -1.34 7.17 -13.76
N ASN A 198 -0.40 8.12 -13.89
CA ASN A 198 -0.53 9.44 -13.28
C ASN A 198 -1.75 10.22 -13.80
N ALA A 199 -2.04 10.10 -15.11
CA ALA A 199 -3.25 10.67 -15.69
C ALA A 199 -4.52 10.00 -15.14
N ALA A 200 -4.52 8.67 -14.95
CA ALA A 200 -5.64 7.96 -14.37
C ALA A 200 -5.86 8.33 -12.89
N LEU A 201 -4.78 8.47 -12.11
CA LEU A 201 -4.85 8.85 -10.71
C LEU A 201 -5.43 10.24 -10.49
N SER A 202 -5.22 11.17 -11.44
CA SER A 202 -5.74 12.55 -11.30
C SER A 202 -7.27 12.64 -11.21
N THR A 203 -7.98 11.62 -11.67
CA THR A 203 -9.46 11.54 -11.64
C THR A 203 -9.98 10.39 -10.77
N SER A 204 -9.09 9.55 -10.26
CA SER A 204 -9.45 8.37 -9.47
C SER A 204 -9.78 8.73 -8.02
N LYS A 205 -10.74 8.00 -7.44
CA LYS A 205 -11.07 8.04 -6.01
C LYS A 205 -10.45 6.85 -5.24
N SER A 206 -9.85 5.92 -5.94
CA SER A 206 -9.26 4.72 -5.33
C SER A 206 -7.97 5.04 -4.59
N ALA A 207 -7.63 4.20 -3.59
CA ALA A 207 -6.25 4.02 -3.17
C ALA A 207 -5.56 3.08 -4.18
N PHE A 208 -4.51 3.54 -4.83
CA PHE A 208 -3.68 2.69 -5.67
C PHE A 208 -2.47 2.19 -4.89
N ILE A 209 -2.34 0.88 -4.77
CA ILE A 209 -1.24 0.22 -4.07
C ILE A 209 -0.47 -0.63 -5.07
N TYR A 210 0.84 -0.47 -5.15
CA TYR A 210 1.64 -1.44 -5.85
C TYR A 210 2.67 -2.08 -4.94
N LEU A 211 2.88 -3.37 -5.15
CA LEU A 211 3.88 -4.15 -4.45
C LEU A 211 5.14 -4.23 -5.29
N ASN A 212 6.31 -4.16 -4.63
CA ASN A 212 7.58 -4.28 -5.33
C ASN A 212 8.63 -4.99 -4.46
N GLN A 213 9.61 -5.59 -5.12
CA GLN A 213 10.70 -6.32 -4.48
C GLN A 213 12.02 -5.62 -4.75
N TYR A 214 12.88 -5.57 -3.75
CA TYR A 214 14.27 -5.12 -3.94
C TYR A 214 15.07 -6.15 -4.72
N ARG A 215 15.88 -5.68 -5.65
CA ARG A 215 16.89 -6.50 -6.34
C ARG A 215 18.29 -6.08 -5.89
N MET A 216 19.20 -7.04 -5.83
CA MET A 216 20.61 -6.72 -5.60
C MET A 216 21.16 -5.94 -6.80
N ASN A 217 22.01 -4.96 -6.51
CA ASN A 217 22.75 -4.17 -7.49
C ASN A 217 24.23 -4.60 -7.47
N PRO A 218 24.62 -5.64 -8.20
CA PRO A 218 26.00 -6.11 -8.22
C PRO A 218 26.89 -5.02 -8.85
N GLY A 219 27.84 -4.49 -8.09
CA GLY A 219 28.76 -3.44 -8.54
C GLY A 219 28.30 -2.00 -8.33
N GLY A 220 27.13 -1.77 -7.72
CA GLY A 220 26.70 -0.43 -7.30
C GLY A 220 27.43 0.05 -6.06
N TYR A 221 27.99 1.27 -6.12
CA TYR A 221 28.53 1.92 -4.93
C TYR A 221 27.39 2.43 -4.05
N GLY A 222 27.39 2.15 -2.75
CA GLY A 222 26.39 2.63 -1.80
C GLY A 222 25.33 1.58 -1.44
N ASN A 223 24.06 1.83 -1.75
CA ASN A 223 22.98 0.90 -1.40
C ASN A 223 23.06 -0.37 -2.27
N PRO A 224 23.23 -1.57 -1.67
CA PRO A 224 23.30 -2.83 -2.41
C PRO A 224 21.95 -3.25 -3.03
N TYR A 225 20.88 -2.53 -2.75
CA TYR A 225 19.55 -2.84 -3.23
C TYR A 225 18.98 -1.69 -4.07
N ILE A 226 18.38 -2.05 -5.20
CA ILE A 226 17.65 -1.13 -6.08
C ILE A 226 16.17 -1.51 -6.11
N GLU A 227 15.33 -0.49 -6.24
CA GLU A 227 13.91 -0.62 -6.50
C GLU A 227 13.71 -0.81 -8.01
N PRO A 228 13.16 -1.94 -8.50
CA PRO A 228 12.78 -2.10 -9.89
C PRO A 228 11.71 -1.09 -10.32
N GLY A 229 11.67 -0.76 -11.63
CA GLY A 229 10.68 0.15 -12.17
C GLY A 229 11.23 1.53 -12.57
N GLY A 230 12.49 1.82 -12.23
CA GLY A 230 13.16 3.05 -12.62
C GLY A 230 12.72 4.29 -11.83
N GLU A 231 13.37 5.43 -12.10
CA GLU A 231 13.15 6.67 -11.35
C GLU A 231 11.74 7.25 -11.54
N ALA A 232 11.11 7.07 -12.72
CA ALA A 232 9.81 7.64 -13.01
C ALA A 232 8.72 7.19 -12.01
N TRP A 233 8.73 5.92 -11.62
CA TRP A 233 7.76 5.37 -10.67
C TRP A 233 7.89 5.93 -9.26
N LYS A 234 9.07 6.36 -8.87
CA LYS A 234 9.27 7.02 -7.58
C LYS A 234 8.50 8.33 -7.47
N TYR A 235 8.19 8.99 -8.59
CA TYR A 235 7.40 10.23 -8.58
C TYR A 235 5.90 9.97 -8.36
N LEU A 236 5.36 8.80 -8.73
CA LEU A 236 3.98 8.40 -8.41
C LEU A 236 3.75 8.27 -6.90
N GLN A 237 4.76 7.80 -6.18
CA GLN A 237 4.65 7.47 -4.76
C GLN A 237 4.32 8.71 -3.93
N VAL A 238 3.12 8.75 -3.40
CA VAL A 238 2.70 9.71 -2.36
C VAL A 238 3.09 9.18 -0.99
N LEU A 239 3.00 7.85 -0.80
CA LEU A 239 3.42 7.14 0.40
C LEU A 239 4.29 5.96 -0.02
N LYS A 240 5.44 5.76 0.66
CA LYS A 240 6.34 4.63 0.46
C LYS A 240 6.60 3.95 1.79
N ILE A 241 6.22 2.69 1.87
CA ILE A 241 6.34 1.81 3.02
C ILE A 241 7.38 0.74 2.69
N GLU A 242 8.46 0.70 3.45
CA GLU A 242 9.48 -0.33 3.35
C GLU A 242 9.38 -1.28 4.52
N ILE A 243 9.30 -2.58 4.24
CA ILE A 243 9.16 -3.62 5.26
C ILE A 243 10.31 -4.63 5.19
N THR A 244 10.70 -5.10 6.37
CA THR A 244 11.66 -6.17 6.58
C THR A 244 11.07 -7.20 7.53
N LYS A 245 11.59 -8.41 7.53
CA LYS A 245 11.12 -9.49 8.40
C LYS A 245 12.23 -10.10 9.21
N SER A 246 11.89 -10.59 10.39
CA SER A 246 12.63 -11.59 11.15
C SER A 246 11.71 -12.77 11.46
N LEU A 247 12.25 -14.00 11.37
CA LEU A 247 11.47 -15.20 11.64
C LEU A 247 11.21 -15.33 13.13
N ASP A 248 9.98 -15.68 13.48
CA ASP A 248 9.59 -16.20 14.77
C ASP A 248 9.55 -17.73 14.67
N LYS A 249 10.44 -18.40 15.39
CA LYS A 249 10.65 -19.85 15.30
C LYS A 249 11.12 -20.44 16.63
N ASP A 250 10.75 -21.67 16.84
CA ASP A 250 11.25 -22.54 17.91
C ASP A 250 11.95 -23.78 17.32
N THR A 251 12.08 -24.84 18.14
CA THR A 251 12.66 -26.11 17.74
C THR A 251 11.83 -26.87 16.70
N ASP A 252 10.53 -26.63 16.65
CA ASP A 252 9.58 -27.30 15.77
C ASP A 252 9.40 -26.61 14.41
N GLY A 253 9.90 -25.37 14.28
CA GLY A 253 9.89 -24.63 13.03
C GLY A 253 9.47 -23.15 13.17
N ALA A 254 9.26 -22.49 12.03
CA ALA A 254 8.80 -21.12 12.01
C ALA A 254 7.26 -21.07 11.96
N TYR A 255 6.64 -20.31 12.84
CA TYR A 255 5.19 -20.16 12.93
C TYR A 255 4.70 -18.71 12.65
N GLY A 256 5.62 -17.77 12.54
CA GLY A 256 5.31 -16.40 12.23
C GLY A 256 6.51 -15.56 11.83
N ILE A 257 6.26 -14.29 11.64
CA ILE A 257 7.29 -13.28 11.38
C ILE A 257 7.00 -11.98 12.15
N PHE A 258 8.04 -11.40 12.72
CA PHE A 258 8.03 -10.01 13.14
C PHE A 258 8.37 -9.15 11.93
N VAL A 259 7.48 -8.25 11.56
CA VAL A 259 7.67 -7.28 10.49
C VAL A 259 8.04 -5.95 11.10
N LYS A 260 9.17 -5.41 10.67
CA LYS A 260 9.58 -4.03 10.96
C LYS A 260 9.54 -3.23 9.69
N GLY A 261 9.01 -2.03 9.77
CA GLY A 261 8.90 -1.18 8.60
C GLY A 261 9.16 0.29 8.90
N LYS A 262 9.31 1.03 7.82
CA LYS A 262 9.57 2.47 7.84
C LYS A 262 8.86 3.16 6.68
N ILE A 263 8.29 4.32 6.95
CA ILE A 263 7.79 5.22 5.91
C ILE A 263 8.98 6.00 5.37
N THR A 264 9.52 5.60 4.22
CA THR A 264 10.74 6.22 3.66
C THR A 264 10.45 7.43 2.78
N LYS A 265 9.20 7.57 2.33
CA LYS A 265 8.70 8.74 1.60
C LYS A 265 7.25 8.99 1.94
N SER A 266 6.88 10.24 2.16
CA SER A 266 5.48 10.64 2.30
C SER A 266 5.28 12.10 1.88
N LYS A 267 4.12 12.34 1.25
CA LYS A 267 3.58 13.69 0.98
C LYS A 267 2.32 13.99 1.82
N VAL A 268 1.87 13.05 2.64
CA VAL A 268 0.60 13.10 3.38
C VAL A 268 0.76 12.99 4.89
N CYS A 269 1.92 12.57 5.36
CA CYS A 269 2.28 12.50 6.78
C CYS A 269 3.80 12.73 6.95
N PRO A 270 4.32 12.99 8.15
CA PRO A 270 5.76 13.08 8.38
C PRO A 270 6.47 11.76 8.01
N PRO A 271 7.50 11.80 7.15
CA PRO A 271 8.26 10.60 6.77
C PRO A 271 9.16 10.12 7.90
N TYR A 272 9.81 8.97 7.68
CA TYR A 272 10.78 8.30 8.55
C TYR A 272 10.22 7.75 9.85
N LYS A 273 8.89 7.69 10.00
CA LYS A 273 8.25 6.96 11.09
C LYS A 273 8.45 5.47 10.92
N GLU A 274 8.77 4.81 12.01
CA GLU A 274 8.95 3.36 12.09
C GLU A 274 7.72 2.72 12.72
N PHE A 275 7.48 1.47 12.37
CA PHE A 275 6.38 0.66 12.87
C PHE A 275 6.80 -0.80 12.92
N GLN A 276 6.09 -1.60 13.70
CA GLN A 276 6.27 -3.05 13.73
C GLN A 276 4.93 -3.74 13.99
N TYR A 277 4.78 -4.93 13.43
CA TYR A 277 3.65 -5.81 13.69
C TYR A 277 4.07 -7.27 13.58
N TYR A 278 3.27 -8.15 14.16
CA TYR A 278 3.47 -9.58 14.10
C TYR A 278 2.50 -10.21 13.11
N VAL A 279 2.99 -11.11 12.25
CA VAL A 279 2.20 -11.89 11.31
C VAL A 279 2.33 -13.37 11.69
N LYS A 280 1.24 -14.00 12.08
CA LYS A 280 1.16 -15.44 12.29
C LYS A 280 0.83 -16.13 10.98
N PHE A 281 1.53 -17.20 10.66
CA PHE A 281 1.30 -17.93 9.41
C PHE A 281 -0.11 -18.54 9.39
N GLY A 282 -0.81 -18.33 8.27
CA GLY A 282 -2.19 -18.75 8.09
C GLY A 282 -3.26 -17.90 8.76
N GLU A 283 -2.89 -16.96 9.66
CA GLU A 283 -3.82 -16.08 10.38
C GLU A 283 -3.65 -14.57 10.04
N GLY A 284 -2.47 -14.17 9.52
CA GLY A 284 -2.21 -12.77 9.17
C GLY A 284 -1.71 -11.91 10.33
N ILE A 285 -1.93 -10.58 10.23
CA ILE A 285 -1.51 -9.59 11.23
C ILE A 285 -2.26 -9.83 12.53
N GLN A 286 -1.51 -10.00 13.62
CA GLN A 286 -2.06 -10.22 14.95
C GLN A 286 -2.20 -8.89 15.68
N ARG A 287 -3.38 -8.32 15.60
CA ARG A 287 -3.68 -6.99 16.15
C ARG A 287 -3.57 -6.94 17.67
N GLU A 288 -3.92 -8.04 18.33
CA GLU A 288 -3.82 -8.19 19.79
C GLU A 288 -2.37 -8.10 20.26
N HIS A 289 -1.44 -8.55 19.44
CA HIS A 289 0.00 -8.44 19.72
C HIS A 289 0.45 -6.98 19.70
N GLU A 290 0.00 -6.18 18.75
CA GLU A 290 0.30 -4.75 18.70
C GLU A 290 -0.31 -4.00 19.90
N ILE A 291 -1.54 -4.36 20.28
CA ILE A 291 -2.21 -3.76 21.47
C ILE A 291 -1.44 -4.09 22.74
N TYR A 292 -1.01 -5.34 22.89
CA TYR A 292 -0.19 -5.78 24.01
C TYR A 292 1.12 -4.99 24.08
N ASP A 293 1.89 -4.95 22.99
CA ASP A 293 3.17 -4.25 22.92
C ASP A 293 3.02 -2.77 23.31
N LEU A 294 2.04 -2.09 22.72
CA LEU A 294 1.75 -0.69 22.99
C LEU A 294 1.31 -0.46 24.43
N ALA A 295 0.48 -1.35 24.99
CA ALA A 295 0.00 -1.24 26.37
C ALA A 295 1.13 -1.47 27.38
N VAL A 296 2.07 -2.35 27.09
CA VAL A 296 3.26 -2.57 27.93
C VAL A 296 4.22 -1.38 27.81
N GLU A 297 4.47 -0.88 26.61
CA GLU A 297 5.32 0.29 26.36
C GLU A 297 4.81 1.53 27.12
N GLN A 298 3.50 1.77 27.06
CA GLN A 298 2.86 2.89 27.76
C GLN A 298 2.59 2.63 29.25
N LYS A 299 2.99 1.46 29.78
CA LYS A 299 2.79 1.05 31.17
C LYS A 299 1.31 0.94 31.59
N VAL A 300 0.39 0.81 30.64
CA VAL A 300 -1.03 0.51 30.89
C VAL A 300 -1.16 -0.94 31.34
N ILE A 301 -0.43 -1.88 30.71
CA ILE A 301 -0.17 -3.22 31.24
C ILE A 301 1.15 -3.16 32.00
N GLN A 302 1.14 -3.56 33.26
CA GLN A 302 2.35 -3.60 34.09
C GLN A 302 2.96 -4.99 34.09
N LYS A 303 4.24 -5.09 33.71
CA LYS A 303 5.01 -6.34 33.71
C LYS A 303 5.89 -6.44 34.96
N GLY A 304 5.71 -7.49 35.74
CA GLY A 304 6.54 -7.80 36.91
C GLY A 304 7.09 -9.23 36.82
N GLY A 305 8.28 -9.40 36.23
CA GLY A 305 8.83 -10.71 35.91
C GLY A 305 7.98 -11.46 34.88
N ALA A 306 7.47 -12.63 35.22
CA ALA A 306 6.57 -13.44 34.38
C ALA A 306 5.08 -13.04 34.54
N TRP A 307 4.77 -12.12 35.41
CA TRP A 307 3.39 -11.72 35.74
C TRP A 307 3.02 -10.39 35.11
N PHE A 308 1.77 -10.30 34.64
CA PHE A 308 1.21 -9.11 34.01
C PHE A 308 -0.03 -8.68 34.78
N THR A 309 -0.09 -7.38 35.11
CA THR A 309 -1.28 -6.74 35.69
C THR A 309 -1.95 -5.93 34.59
N LEU A 310 -3.14 -6.34 34.20
CA LEU A 310 -3.97 -5.65 33.23
C LEU A 310 -4.91 -4.68 33.95
N PRO A 311 -5.23 -3.50 33.36
CA PRO A 311 -6.18 -2.59 33.97
C PRO A 311 -7.55 -3.25 34.13
N ASP A 312 -8.23 -2.90 35.22
CA ASP A 312 -9.59 -3.37 35.58
C ASP A 312 -9.72 -4.91 35.78
N LEU A 313 -8.60 -5.63 35.89
CA LEU A 313 -8.55 -7.04 36.29
C LEU A 313 -7.97 -7.17 37.70
N GLU A 314 -8.66 -7.94 38.54
CA GLU A 314 -8.19 -8.21 39.94
C GLU A 314 -7.00 -9.18 39.91
N ASP A 315 -7.04 -10.18 39.05
CA ASP A 315 -6.03 -11.23 38.95
C ASP A 315 -4.92 -10.87 37.96
N LYS A 316 -3.69 -11.27 38.31
CA LYS A 316 -2.54 -11.18 37.41
C LYS A 316 -2.50 -12.40 36.48
N ILE A 317 -2.11 -12.15 35.24
CA ILE A 317 -1.92 -13.20 34.23
C ILE A 317 -0.44 -13.57 34.16
N GLN A 318 -0.13 -14.86 34.18
CA GLN A 318 1.24 -15.36 34.08
C GLN A 318 1.56 -15.72 32.62
N GLY A 319 2.62 -15.13 32.09
CA GLY A 319 3.11 -15.38 30.75
C GLY A 319 2.50 -14.47 29.68
N GLU A 320 3.31 -14.11 28.69
CA GLU A 320 2.91 -13.23 27.58
C GLU A 320 1.85 -13.89 26.70
N GLU A 321 2.03 -15.17 26.36
CA GLU A 321 1.07 -15.93 25.55
C GLU A 321 -0.33 -15.97 26.18
N ALA A 322 -0.39 -16.12 27.51
CA ALA A 322 -1.66 -16.11 28.22
C ALA A 322 -2.35 -14.73 28.16
N VAL A 323 -1.58 -13.63 28.19
CA VAL A 323 -2.12 -12.27 28.00
C VAL A 323 -2.64 -12.12 26.58
N LEU A 324 -1.87 -12.52 25.56
CA LEU A 324 -2.28 -12.45 24.17
C LEU A 324 -3.55 -13.28 23.90
N GLN A 325 -3.62 -14.49 24.48
CA GLN A 325 -4.82 -15.32 24.37
C GLN A 325 -6.02 -14.65 25.06
N TYR A 326 -5.81 -14.06 26.25
CA TYR A 326 -6.86 -13.33 26.95
C TYR A 326 -7.40 -12.16 26.11
N LEU A 327 -6.52 -11.39 25.48
CA LEU A 327 -6.93 -10.27 24.60
C LEU A 327 -7.69 -10.78 23.37
N LYS A 328 -7.30 -11.93 22.83
CA LYS A 328 -7.97 -12.55 21.67
C LYS A 328 -9.39 -13.02 22.00
N ASP A 329 -9.57 -13.59 23.19
CA ASP A 329 -10.84 -14.15 23.65
C ASP A 329 -11.81 -13.06 24.15
N ASN A 330 -11.30 -11.92 24.63
CA ASN A 330 -12.08 -10.85 25.26
C ASN A 330 -12.07 -9.57 24.38
N LYS A 331 -12.76 -9.60 23.25
CA LYS A 331 -12.74 -8.52 22.24
C LYS A 331 -13.21 -7.16 22.77
N GLU A 332 -14.23 -7.13 23.63
CA GLU A 332 -14.74 -5.89 24.23
C GLU A 332 -13.68 -5.24 25.13
N TYR A 333 -13.08 -6.04 26.00
CA TYR A 333 -11.96 -5.59 26.84
C TYR A 333 -10.79 -5.05 25.99
N THR A 334 -10.44 -5.75 24.93
CA THR A 334 -9.35 -5.39 24.02
C THR A 334 -9.63 -4.05 23.31
N GLN A 335 -10.89 -3.78 22.95
CA GLN A 335 -11.28 -2.49 22.39
C GLN A 335 -11.21 -1.35 23.42
N GLU A 336 -11.59 -1.60 24.68
CA GLU A 336 -11.44 -0.63 25.76
C GLU A 336 -9.98 -0.34 26.08
N LEU A 337 -9.15 -1.39 26.12
CA LEU A 337 -7.71 -1.24 26.28
C LEU A 337 -7.10 -0.42 25.14
N LEU A 338 -7.53 -0.66 23.90
CA LEU A 338 -7.09 0.12 22.74
C LEU A 338 -7.43 1.61 22.90
N LYS A 339 -8.61 1.96 23.43
CA LYS A 339 -8.98 3.36 23.71
C LYS A 339 -8.08 4.01 24.76
N LYS A 340 -7.59 3.22 25.73
CA LYS A 340 -6.68 3.73 26.78
C LYS A 340 -5.25 3.99 26.29
N ILE A 341 -4.85 3.32 25.20
CA ILE A 341 -3.51 3.43 24.60
C ILE A 341 -3.51 4.23 23.30
N ALA A 342 -4.67 4.69 22.81
CA ALA A 342 -4.84 5.43 21.54
C ALA A 342 -4.19 6.83 21.56
#